data_6179aa67323fb68f749d312a5aa122a0
#
_entry.id   6179aa67323fb68f749d312a5aa122a0
#
_cell.length_a   1.000
_cell.length_b   1.000
_cell.length_c   1.000
_cell.angle_alpha   90.00
_cell.angle_beta   90.00
_cell.angle_gamma   90.00
#
_symmetry.space_group_name_H-M   'P 1'
#
loop_
_entity.id
_entity.type
_entity.pdbx_description
1 polymer ?
#
loop_
_entity_poly.entity_id
_entity_poly.type
_entity_poly.pdbx_seq_one_letter_code
_entity_poly.pdbx_strand_id
1 'polypeptide(L)'
;METQCSARSALSGTAELLYDGAMHEVTIYHNPRCGTSRTTLGLIRTAGFEPEIIEYLKTPPDRDVLESLIERMHIKPRELLRAKESLYTDLGLADEGLSDDELIDYMVANPILINRPIVVTKRGAKLCRPSESVLDILQSE
;
A
#
# COMPACT_ATOMS: atom_id res chain seq x y z
N MET A 1 -25.47 -6.87 22.89
CA MET A 1 -24.85 -6.31 22.43
C MET A 1 -24.97 -6.10 21.90
N GLU A 2 -24.21 -6.44 21.50
CA GLU A 2 -23.63 -6.20 20.94
C GLU A 2 -23.67 -6.00 20.61
N THR A 3 -24.05 -6.21 21.38
CA THR A 3 -23.55 -5.77 21.07
C THR A 3 -23.72 -5.71 20.70
N GLN A 4 -23.33 -5.92 20.92
CA GLN A 4 -22.90 -5.66 20.53
C GLN A 4 -22.88 -5.44 20.10
N CYS A 5 -23.28 -5.86 20.73
CA CYS A 5 -22.81 -5.43 20.32
C CYS A 5 -23.11 -5.46 19.78
N SER A 6 -23.05 -5.58 19.90
CA SER A 6 -22.65 -5.20 19.50
C SER A 6 -23.05 -5.24 18.89
N ALA A 7 -23.31 -5.60 19.14
CA ALA A 7 -22.97 -5.16 18.72
C ALA A 7 -23.35 -5.20 18.20
N ARG A 8 -23.11 -5.54 18.12
CA ARG A 8 -22.82 -5.32 17.73
C ARG A 8 -23.06 -5.31 17.12
N SER A 9 -23.38 -5.56 17.42
CA SER A 9 -22.96 -5.29 16.95
C SER A 9 -23.32 -5.34 16.33
N ALA A 10 -23.77 -5.85 16.60
CA ALA A 10 -23.31 -5.49 16.24
C ALA A 10 -23.55 -5.51 15.74
N LEU A 11 -23.55 -5.77 15.70
CA LEU A 11 -23.00 -5.55 15.28
C LEU A 11 -23.01 -5.60 14.68
N SER A 12 -23.40 -5.99 14.96
CA SER A 12 -22.67 -5.69 14.48
C SER A 12 -22.51 -5.63 13.91
N GLY A 13 -22.78 -6.20 13.89
CA GLY A 13 -21.82 -5.75 13.67
C GLY A 13 -21.63 -5.70 13.05
N THR A 14 -21.59 -6.05 13.11
CA THR A 14 -20.84 -5.58 12.69
C THR A 14 -20.35 -5.45 12.33
N ALA A 15 -20.15 -6.03 12.49
CA ALA A 15 -19.27 -5.47 12.35
C ALA A 15 -18.81 -5.58 12.03
N GLU A 16 -18.81 -5.84 12.02
CA GLU A 16 -18.08 -5.59 11.84
C GLU A 16 -17.60 -5.71 11.37
N LEU A 17 -17.73 -6.10 11.45
CA LEU A 17 -16.99 -5.94 11.20
C LEU A 17 -16.58 -6.13 10.65
N LEU A 18 -16.55 -6.38 10.59
CA LEU A 18 -15.90 -6.26 10.36
C LEU A 18 -15.27 -6.45 10.01
N TYR A 19 -15.00 -6.47 9.82
CA TYR A 19 -14.33 -6.32 9.84
C TYR A 19 -13.49 -6.38 9.66
N ASP A 20 -13.69 -6.59 9.04
CA ASP A 20 -12.51 -7.01 9.54
C ASP A 20 -11.31 -6.14 9.23
N GLY A 21 -11.30 -5.45 8.10
CA GLY A 21 -10.34 -4.42 7.85
C GLY A 21 -10.23 -3.45 9.02
N ALA A 22 -11.28 -3.38 9.79
CA ALA A 22 -11.29 -2.55 10.99
C ALA A 22 -10.26 -3.00 12.00
N MET A 23 -9.81 -4.27 11.91
CA MET A 23 -8.84 -4.80 12.86
C MET A 23 -7.43 -4.36 12.56
N HIS A 24 -7.17 -3.89 11.34
CA HIS A 24 -5.83 -3.48 10.93
C HIS A 24 -5.81 -2.00 10.68
N GLU A 25 -5.15 -1.28 11.57
CA GLU A 25 -5.00 0.17 11.38
C GLU A 25 -3.98 0.49 10.32
N VAL A 26 -3.16 -0.48 9.96
CA VAL A 26 -2.06 -0.29 9.02
C VAL A 26 -2.09 -1.41 8.00
N THR A 27 -1.91 -1.07 6.72
CA THR A 27 -1.75 -2.03 5.65
C THR A 27 -0.44 -1.75 4.94
N ILE A 28 0.32 -2.79 4.62
CA ILE A 28 1.56 -2.65 3.89
C ILE A 28 1.50 -3.48 2.61
N TYR A 29 1.77 -2.83 1.47
CA TYR A 29 1.97 -3.51 0.20
C TYR A 29 3.44 -3.89 0.16
N HIS A 30 3.71 -5.16 0.34
CA HIS A 30 5.00 -5.68 0.77
C HIS A 30 5.62 -6.58 -0.29
N ASN A 31 6.95 -6.46 -0.41
CA ASN A 31 7.73 -7.42 -1.18
C ASN A 31 8.77 -8.02 -0.21
N PRO A 32 8.61 -9.31 0.15
CA PRO A 32 9.51 -9.92 1.14
C PRO A 32 10.96 -10.02 0.68
N ARG A 33 11.22 -9.86 -0.61
CA ARG A 33 12.58 -9.86 -1.13
C ARG A 33 13.25 -8.50 -1.09
N CYS A 34 12.50 -7.45 -0.77
CA CYS A 34 13.02 -6.09 -0.75
C CYS A 34 13.45 -5.73 0.66
N GLY A 35 14.73 -5.35 0.83
CA GLY A 35 15.25 -5.00 2.16
C GLY A 35 14.52 -3.81 2.76
N THR A 36 14.26 -2.78 1.96
CA THR A 36 13.52 -1.61 2.44
C THR A 36 12.13 -2.00 2.92
N SER A 37 11.47 -2.91 2.19
CA SER A 37 10.14 -3.36 2.57
C SER A 37 10.16 -4.14 3.88
N ARG A 38 11.15 -5.02 4.05
CA ARG A 38 11.30 -5.78 5.31
C ARG A 38 11.58 -4.86 6.49
N THR A 39 12.46 -3.86 6.29
CA THR A 39 12.78 -2.91 7.35
C THR A 39 11.55 -2.10 7.73
N THR A 40 10.78 -1.67 6.74
CA THR A 40 9.56 -0.92 7.01
C THR A 40 8.57 -1.74 7.83
N LEU A 41 8.40 -3.02 7.46
CA LEU A 41 7.52 -3.91 8.21
C LEU A 41 7.97 -4.04 9.66
N GLY A 42 9.29 -4.16 9.87
CA GLY A 42 9.84 -4.21 11.23
C GLY A 42 9.56 -2.95 12.02
N LEU A 43 9.67 -1.79 11.37
CA LEU A 43 9.40 -0.52 12.05
C LEU A 43 7.93 -0.40 12.46
N ILE A 44 7.03 -0.88 11.60
CA ILE A 44 5.60 -0.88 11.92
C ILE A 44 5.33 -1.71 13.17
N ARG A 45 5.92 -2.91 13.21
CA ARG A 45 5.72 -3.81 14.35
C ARG A 45 6.36 -3.26 15.62
N THR A 46 7.54 -2.65 15.50
CA THR A 46 8.21 -2.03 16.63
C THR A 46 7.37 -0.89 17.20
N ALA A 47 6.63 -0.20 16.35
CA ALA A 47 5.77 0.90 16.79
C ALA A 47 4.48 0.40 17.45
N GLY A 48 4.27 -0.91 17.50
CA GLY A 48 3.12 -1.49 18.21
C GLY A 48 1.95 -1.87 17.32
N PHE A 49 2.13 -1.86 16.02
CA PHE A 49 1.05 -2.20 15.09
C PHE A 49 1.30 -3.56 14.47
N GLU A 50 0.24 -4.32 14.27
CA GLU A 50 0.32 -5.53 13.45
C GLU A 50 -0.41 -5.24 12.14
N PRO A 51 0.31 -5.04 11.04
CA PRO A 51 -0.33 -4.61 9.80
C PRO A 51 -0.95 -5.76 9.04
N GLU A 52 -1.90 -5.43 8.18
CA GLU A 52 -2.30 -6.34 7.14
C GLU A 52 -1.19 -6.32 6.08
N ILE A 53 -0.68 -7.50 5.74
CA ILE A 53 0.41 -7.62 4.77
C ILE A 53 -0.15 -8.11 3.45
N ILE A 54 -0.03 -7.28 2.42
CA ILE A 54 -0.46 -7.65 1.07
C ILE A 54 0.80 -7.84 0.24
N GLU A 55 1.08 -9.09 -0.13
CA GLU A 55 2.20 -9.37 -1.04
C GLU A 55 1.72 -9.10 -2.45
N TYR A 56 1.94 -7.88 -2.90
CA TYR A 56 1.30 -7.38 -4.11
C TYR A 56 1.77 -8.09 -5.38
N LEU A 57 2.89 -8.81 -5.32
CA LEU A 57 3.30 -9.61 -6.48
C LEU A 57 2.46 -10.88 -6.63
N LYS A 58 1.85 -11.34 -5.52
CA LYS A 58 0.95 -12.49 -5.53
C LYS A 58 -0.51 -12.08 -5.63
N THR A 59 -0.83 -10.93 -5.04
CA THR A 59 -2.19 -10.41 -5.00
C THR A 59 -2.12 -8.96 -5.47
N PRO A 60 -1.99 -8.74 -6.79
CA PRO A 60 -1.79 -7.39 -7.31
C PRO A 60 -3.01 -6.51 -7.10
N PRO A 61 -2.79 -5.22 -6.85
CA PRO A 61 -3.92 -4.30 -6.80
C PRO A 61 -4.51 -4.14 -8.19
N ASP A 62 -5.83 -4.01 -8.25
CA ASP A 62 -6.44 -3.67 -9.53
C ASP A 62 -6.27 -2.17 -9.79
N ARG A 63 -6.77 -1.72 -10.94
CA ARG A 63 -6.57 -0.33 -11.36
C ARG A 63 -7.17 0.65 -10.34
N ASP A 64 -8.38 0.37 -9.87
CA ASP A 64 -9.05 1.29 -8.94
C ASP A 64 -8.28 1.44 -7.65
N VAL A 65 -7.78 0.32 -7.11
CA VAL A 65 -6.98 0.35 -5.89
C VAL A 65 -5.70 1.12 -6.12
N LEU A 66 -5.03 0.86 -7.25
CA LEU A 66 -3.75 1.53 -7.53
C LEU A 66 -3.94 3.03 -7.69
N GLU A 67 -4.99 3.45 -8.41
CA GLU A 67 -5.29 4.87 -8.56
C GLU A 67 -5.56 5.52 -7.22
N SER A 68 -6.31 4.84 -6.35
CA SER A 68 -6.60 5.35 -5.02
C SER A 68 -5.33 5.52 -4.19
N LEU A 69 -4.43 4.54 -4.27
CA LEU A 69 -3.17 4.62 -3.53
C LEU A 69 -2.32 5.80 -4.00
N ILE A 70 -2.23 5.98 -5.31
CA ILE A 70 -1.44 7.08 -5.88
C ILE A 70 -2.02 8.41 -5.43
N GLU A 71 -3.33 8.54 -5.48
CA GLU A 71 -4.00 9.77 -5.06
C GLU A 71 -3.75 10.04 -3.58
N ARG A 72 -3.88 9.02 -2.75
CA ARG A 72 -3.69 9.19 -1.30
C ARG A 72 -2.25 9.50 -0.93
N MET A 73 -1.29 9.06 -1.77
CA MET A 73 0.12 9.37 -1.56
C MET A 73 0.48 10.77 -2.04
N HIS A 74 -0.40 11.42 -2.80
CA HIS A 74 -0.16 12.74 -3.37
C HIS A 74 1.07 12.76 -4.28
N ILE A 75 1.23 11.69 -5.08
CA ILE A 75 2.33 11.58 -6.04
C ILE A 75 1.74 11.32 -7.42
N LYS A 76 2.59 11.39 -8.42
CA LYS A 76 2.21 11.05 -9.78
C LYS A 76 2.55 9.59 -10.05
N PRO A 77 1.85 8.95 -11.00
CA PRO A 77 2.16 7.55 -11.34
C PRO A 77 3.62 7.32 -11.66
N ARG A 78 4.26 8.27 -12.35
CA ARG A 78 5.69 8.13 -12.70
C ARG A 78 6.56 8.02 -11.46
N GLU A 79 6.17 8.67 -10.37
CA GLU A 79 6.96 8.63 -9.13
C GLU A 79 6.86 7.28 -8.44
N LEU A 80 5.84 6.50 -8.76
CA LEU A 80 5.67 5.17 -8.17
C LEU A 80 6.39 4.09 -8.97
N LEU A 81 6.76 4.37 -10.22
CA LEU A 81 7.44 3.38 -11.05
C LEU A 81 8.82 3.08 -10.50
N ARG A 82 9.17 1.79 -10.52
CA ARG A 82 10.49 1.37 -10.09
C ARG A 82 11.42 1.34 -11.29
N ALA A 83 12.16 2.41 -11.48
CA ALA A 83 13.01 2.60 -12.66
C ALA A 83 14.18 1.62 -12.69
N LYS A 84 14.50 0.98 -11.56
CA LYS A 84 15.61 0.02 -11.51
C LYS A 84 15.25 -1.34 -12.10
N GLU A 85 13.97 -1.61 -12.34
CA GLU A 85 13.59 -2.89 -12.94
C GLU A 85 13.99 -2.92 -14.40
N SER A 86 14.50 -4.07 -14.83
CA SER A 86 14.86 -4.23 -16.23
C SER A 86 13.65 -4.04 -17.14
N LEU A 87 12.48 -4.44 -16.67
CA LEU A 87 11.25 -4.29 -17.44
C LEU A 87 10.93 -2.83 -17.74
N TYR A 88 11.33 -1.91 -16.85
CA TYR A 88 11.15 -0.49 -17.08
C TYR A 88 11.84 -0.06 -18.38
N THR A 89 13.07 -0.51 -18.58
CA THR A 89 13.83 -0.23 -19.78
C THR A 89 13.25 -0.97 -20.98
N ASP A 90 12.92 -2.25 -20.77
CA ASP A 90 12.42 -3.10 -21.86
C ASP A 90 11.13 -2.56 -22.45
N LEU A 91 10.27 -1.99 -21.63
CA LEU A 91 8.99 -1.44 -22.09
C LEU A 91 9.08 0.02 -22.50
N GLY A 92 10.27 0.62 -22.40
CA GLY A 92 10.44 2.02 -22.79
C GLY A 92 9.73 3.01 -21.90
N LEU A 93 9.64 2.72 -20.61
CA LEU A 93 8.83 3.53 -19.69
C LEU A 93 9.48 4.85 -19.32
N ALA A 94 10.74 5.07 -19.72
CA ALA A 94 11.38 6.36 -19.54
C ALA A 94 10.81 7.43 -20.48
N ASP A 95 10.02 7.03 -21.46
CA ASP A 95 9.43 7.95 -22.42
C ASP A 95 8.50 8.93 -21.70
N GLU A 96 8.83 10.20 -21.78
CA GLU A 96 8.05 11.24 -21.09
C GLU A 96 6.73 11.51 -21.78
N GLY A 97 6.53 10.99 -22.99
CA GLY A 97 5.27 11.10 -23.69
C GLY A 97 4.17 10.18 -23.18
N LEU A 98 4.52 9.22 -22.31
CA LEU A 98 3.52 8.32 -21.76
C LEU A 98 2.63 9.06 -20.77
N SER A 99 1.31 8.86 -20.89
CA SER A 99 0.35 9.50 -19.99
C SER A 99 0.32 8.77 -18.64
N ASP A 100 -0.26 9.45 -17.66
CA ASP A 100 -0.46 8.84 -16.35
C ASP A 100 -1.28 7.56 -16.46
N ASP A 101 -2.34 7.57 -17.27
CA ASP A 101 -3.16 6.38 -17.47
C ASP A 101 -2.37 5.24 -18.06
N GLU A 102 -1.50 5.53 -19.03
CA GLU A 102 -0.66 4.50 -19.63
C GLU A 102 0.30 3.90 -18.61
N LEU A 103 0.89 4.75 -17.76
CA LEU A 103 1.80 4.26 -16.74
C LEU A 103 1.09 3.38 -15.72
N ILE A 104 -0.13 3.75 -15.34
CA ILE A 104 -0.93 2.93 -14.43
C ILE A 104 -1.24 1.58 -15.08
N ASP A 105 -1.61 1.58 -16.37
CA ASP A 105 -1.87 0.34 -17.09
C ASP A 105 -0.67 -0.59 -17.05
N TYR A 106 0.53 -0.04 -17.26
CA TYR A 106 1.75 -0.86 -17.21
C TYR A 106 1.98 -1.46 -15.83
N MET A 107 1.72 -0.68 -14.76
CA MET A 107 1.89 -1.18 -13.41
C MET A 107 0.87 -2.24 -13.04
N VAL A 108 -0.38 -2.09 -13.52
CA VAL A 108 -1.41 -3.09 -13.27
C VAL A 108 -1.05 -4.41 -13.97
N ALA A 109 -0.57 -4.31 -15.21
CA ALA A 109 -0.19 -5.50 -15.97
C ALA A 109 1.10 -6.12 -15.45
N ASN A 110 1.98 -5.34 -14.84
CA ASN A 110 3.31 -5.78 -14.41
C ASN A 110 3.59 -5.27 -12.99
N PRO A 111 3.03 -5.92 -11.97
CA PRO A 111 3.16 -5.41 -10.59
C PRO A 111 4.59 -5.20 -10.11
N ILE A 112 5.57 -5.89 -10.69
CA ILE A 112 6.97 -5.70 -10.31
C ILE A 112 7.43 -4.26 -10.55
N LEU A 113 6.73 -3.52 -11.42
CA LEU A 113 7.05 -2.13 -11.69
C LEU A 113 6.61 -1.18 -10.58
N ILE A 114 5.74 -1.65 -9.67
CA ILE A 114 5.28 -0.83 -8.57
C ILE A 114 6.38 -0.76 -7.52
N ASN A 115 6.80 0.45 -7.18
CA ASN A 115 7.81 0.61 -6.14
C ASN A 115 7.21 0.25 -4.78
N ARG A 116 8.06 -0.02 -3.80
CA ARG A 116 7.61 -0.59 -2.53
C ARG A 116 8.53 -0.17 -1.41
N PRO A 117 8.04 -0.22 -0.18
CA PRO A 117 6.70 -0.60 0.25
C PRO A 117 5.75 0.59 0.24
N ILE A 118 4.47 0.33 0.04
CA ILE A 118 3.43 1.32 0.21
C ILE A 118 2.72 1.00 1.51
N VAL A 119 2.61 1.98 2.41
CA VAL A 119 1.95 1.79 3.69
C VAL A 119 0.73 2.70 3.75
N VAL A 120 -0.38 2.13 4.19
CA VAL A 120 -1.66 2.85 4.29
C VAL A 120 -2.09 2.84 5.74
N THR A 121 -2.43 4.03 6.25
CA THR A 121 -3.02 4.17 7.57
C THR A 121 -4.21 5.12 7.44
N LYS A 122 -4.90 5.36 8.54
CA LYS A 122 -5.99 6.33 8.51
C LYS A 122 -5.49 7.74 8.19
N ARG A 123 -4.20 7.99 8.32
CA ARG A 123 -3.61 9.30 8.00
C ARG A 123 -3.30 9.46 6.52
N GLY A 124 -3.37 8.36 5.74
CA GLY A 124 -3.09 8.42 4.31
C GLY A 124 -2.26 7.24 3.86
N ALA A 125 -1.58 7.40 2.74
CA ALA A 125 -0.70 6.39 2.20
C ALA A 125 0.65 7.01 1.90
N LYS A 126 1.71 6.18 1.92
CA LYS A 126 3.06 6.69 1.70
C LYS A 126 3.95 5.60 1.12
N LEU A 127 4.73 5.97 0.12
CA LEU A 127 5.81 5.12 -0.37
C LEU A 127 7.00 5.34 0.58
N CYS A 128 7.33 4.31 1.34
CA CYS A 128 8.27 4.45 2.46
C CYS A 128 9.70 4.14 2.02
N ARG A 129 10.28 5.09 1.35
CA ARG A 129 11.68 5.06 0.95
C ARG A 129 12.25 6.44 1.20
N PRO A 130 13.10 6.59 2.24
CA PRO A 130 13.63 5.52 3.12
C PRO A 130 12.58 4.93 4.06
N SER A 131 12.91 3.77 4.63
CA SER A 131 11.99 3.04 5.50
C SER A 131 11.47 3.88 6.66
N GLU A 132 12.34 4.69 7.24
CA GLU A 132 11.99 5.51 8.41
C GLU A 132 10.85 6.47 8.14
N SER A 133 10.59 6.80 6.88
CA SER A 133 9.50 7.71 6.56
C SER A 133 8.14 7.15 6.96
N VAL A 134 8.06 5.82 7.19
CA VAL A 134 6.81 5.23 7.66
C VAL A 134 6.36 5.81 9.00
N LEU A 135 7.31 6.25 9.81
CA LEU A 135 6.98 6.79 11.12
C LEU A 135 6.10 8.03 11.04
N ASP A 136 6.16 8.75 9.92
CA ASP A 136 5.37 9.96 9.72
C ASP A 136 3.88 9.67 9.70
N ILE A 137 3.48 8.48 9.25
CA ILE A 137 2.06 8.16 9.12
C ILE A 137 1.59 7.10 10.12
N LEU A 138 2.47 6.66 11.02
CA LEU A 138 2.10 5.70 12.06
C LEU A 138 1.64 6.38 13.33
N GLN A 139 1.84 7.66 13.48
CA GLN A 139 1.50 8.36 14.72
C GLN A 139 0.00 8.34 14.92
N SER A 140 -0.39 7.93 16.12
CA SER A 140 -1.79 7.98 16.50
C SER A 140 -2.12 9.40 16.91
N GLU A 141 -3.04 9.84 16.85
CA GLU A 141 -3.45 10.98 17.33
C GLU A 141 -3.56 11.96 16.83
#